data_93f82e78475a902995fe38713d8e0b78
#
_entry.id   93f82e78475a902995fe38713d8e0b78
#
_cell.length_a   1.000
_cell.length_b   1.000
_cell.length_c   1.000
_cell.angle_alpha   90.00
_cell.angle_beta   90.00
_cell.angle_gamma   90.00
#
_symmetry.space_group_name_H-M   'P 1'
#
loop_
_entity.id
_entity.type
_entity.pdbx_description
1 polymer ?
#
loop_
_entity_poly.entity_id
_entity_poly.type
_entity_poly.pdbx_seq_one_letter_code
_entity_poly.pdbx_strand_id
1 'polypeptide(L)'
;MRYRLIPGTELRVSELSFGNFIFGSFMWGKGPADEPEGIRLQNRAFELGVNFFDTADAYDNGRAEKLMVETLRFAGRENIILSTKFGYDFYGDPGTEGSHKERKQDFSPTFIQKALEESLKRLQTDHIDLWQAHNIKLPQMNDTLVDALNKLQKQGKIRHWGIALGPAIGWREEGVVALKDWKVATVQTVFNMLEQHPGREFCELAQELGVGGIISRVPHSSGILQDLYTEDSTFTDHRKFRDRNWLVYGLKKVEKLRHIQKRHGCTMGQLALKWLLTWPSCVSVQPNIATEAELNEFVAACDGGLLSAEEMREIQDLVESDFGFGTDAHACDIKSSVSVSGIARSSYQKGQSVPSLPFAGPEHKLTVGLAGARG
;
A
#
# COMPACT_ATOMS: atom_id res chain seq x y z
N MET A 1 17.53 4.75 7.39
CA MET A 1 16.50 4.58 6.34
C MET A 1 17.14 4.14 5.04
N ARG A 2 16.60 3.13 4.37
CA ARG A 2 17.01 2.71 3.02
C ARG A 2 16.00 3.20 1.98
N TYR A 3 16.44 3.25 0.72
CA TYR A 3 15.62 3.75 -0.39
C TYR A 3 15.64 2.77 -1.54
N ARG A 4 14.50 2.61 -2.23
CA ARG A 4 14.34 1.78 -3.41
C ARG A 4 13.93 2.63 -4.61
N LEU A 5 14.48 2.31 -5.78
CA LEU A 5 14.03 2.89 -7.03
C LEU A 5 12.73 2.21 -7.45
N ILE A 6 11.71 2.99 -7.79
CA ILE A 6 10.51 2.45 -8.44
C ILE A 6 10.91 2.04 -9.86
N PRO A 7 10.78 0.76 -10.26
CA PRO A 7 11.20 0.30 -11.57
C PRO A 7 10.55 1.09 -12.71
N GLY A 8 11.36 1.45 -13.72
CA GLY A 8 10.89 2.26 -14.85
C GLY A 8 10.72 3.75 -14.57
N THR A 9 11.16 4.23 -13.42
CA THR A 9 11.10 5.65 -13.03
C THR A 9 12.42 6.12 -12.44
N GLU A 10 12.55 7.43 -12.18
CA GLU A 10 13.65 8.03 -11.42
C GLU A 10 13.32 8.19 -9.92
N LEU A 11 12.14 7.77 -9.48
CA LEU A 11 11.69 7.96 -8.11
C LEU A 11 12.37 6.99 -7.14
N ARG A 12 13.16 7.52 -6.22
CA ARG A 12 13.78 6.77 -5.11
C ARG A 12 13.01 7.01 -3.84
N VAL A 13 12.14 6.06 -3.48
CA VAL A 13 11.27 6.11 -2.30
C VAL A 13 11.93 5.46 -1.09
N SER A 14 11.68 5.99 0.10
CA SER A 14 12.04 5.33 1.35
C SER A 14 11.27 4.01 1.49
N GLU A 15 11.92 2.98 2.05
CA GLU A 15 11.30 1.67 2.30
C GLU A 15 10.08 1.76 3.24
N LEU A 16 10.03 2.79 4.08
CA LEU A 16 8.85 3.16 4.85
C LEU A 16 8.21 4.39 4.21
N SER A 17 6.90 4.35 3.96
CA SER A 17 6.11 5.52 3.58
C SER A 17 5.20 5.97 4.74
N PHE A 18 4.95 7.27 4.81
CA PHE A 18 3.99 7.83 5.74
C PHE A 18 2.63 8.00 5.07
N GLY A 19 1.64 7.17 5.49
CA GLY A 19 0.26 7.25 5.00
C GLY A 19 -0.57 8.20 5.84
N ASN A 20 -1.16 9.21 5.22
CA ASN A 20 -1.92 10.26 5.92
C ASN A 20 -3.40 9.86 6.21
N PHE A 21 -3.75 8.58 6.07
CA PHE A 21 -5.11 8.13 6.27
C PHE A 21 -5.58 8.26 7.72
N ILE A 22 -4.71 8.03 8.72
CA ILE A 22 -5.09 8.09 10.14
C ILE A 22 -5.54 9.50 10.54
N PHE A 23 -4.74 10.50 10.26
CA PHE A 23 -5.02 11.89 10.65
C PHE A 23 -5.88 12.62 9.62
N GLY A 24 -5.91 12.13 8.40
CA GLY A 24 -6.70 12.66 7.31
C GLY A 24 -8.07 12.00 7.14
N SER A 25 -8.51 11.12 8.05
CA SER A 25 -9.80 10.43 7.94
C SER A 25 -10.43 10.15 9.28
N PHE A 26 -11.72 10.48 9.43
CA PHE A 26 -12.52 10.17 10.62
C PHE A 26 -12.68 8.65 10.89
N MET A 27 -12.35 7.80 9.93
CA MET A 27 -12.49 6.34 10.07
C MET A 27 -11.67 5.74 11.21
N TRP A 28 -10.65 6.45 11.68
CA TRP A 28 -9.80 6.07 12.82
C TRP A 28 -10.11 6.84 14.10
N GLY A 29 -11.23 7.56 14.13
CA GLY A 29 -11.62 8.37 15.29
C GLY A 29 -10.75 9.62 15.50
N LYS A 30 -9.98 10.01 14.49
CA LYS A 30 -9.16 11.22 14.47
C LYS A 30 -9.87 12.34 13.72
N GLY A 31 -9.76 13.56 14.21
CA GLY A 31 -10.42 14.72 13.64
C GLY A 31 -9.51 15.95 13.58
N PRO A 32 -10.08 17.15 13.33
CA PRO A 32 -9.28 18.38 13.25
C PRO A 32 -8.44 18.67 14.50
N ALA A 33 -8.87 18.24 15.67
CA ALA A 33 -8.12 18.40 16.92
C ALA A 33 -6.81 17.60 16.95
N ASP A 34 -6.69 16.53 16.14
CA ASP A 34 -5.51 15.69 16.07
C ASP A 34 -4.51 16.15 14.97
N GLU A 35 -4.85 17.15 14.17
CA GLU A 35 -4.01 17.62 13.06
C GLU A 35 -2.62 18.08 13.50
N PRO A 36 -2.44 18.85 14.61
CA PRO A 36 -1.11 19.25 15.05
C PRO A 36 -0.18 18.06 15.32
N GLU A 37 -0.72 16.98 15.89
CA GLU A 37 0.05 15.76 16.14
C GLU A 37 0.35 15.02 14.82
N GLY A 38 -0.60 14.98 13.89
CA GLY A 38 -0.39 14.45 12.56
C GLY A 38 0.75 15.15 11.81
N ILE A 39 0.77 16.48 11.82
CA ILE A 39 1.82 17.30 11.22
C ILE A 39 3.16 17.05 11.93
N ARG A 40 3.17 17.00 13.26
CA ARG A 40 4.37 16.73 14.04
C ARG A 40 4.99 15.38 13.68
N LEU A 41 4.17 14.34 13.56
CA LEU A 41 4.62 13.00 13.19
C LEU A 41 5.11 12.92 11.74
N GLN A 42 4.47 13.62 10.81
CA GLN A 42 4.94 13.72 9.44
C GLN A 42 6.32 14.41 9.36
N ASN A 43 6.49 15.54 10.04
CA ASN A 43 7.78 16.22 10.09
C ASN A 43 8.86 15.35 10.74
N ARG A 44 8.51 14.65 11.83
CA ARG A 44 9.41 13.69 12.47
C ARG A 44 9.79 12.53 11.57
N ALA A 45 8.85 12.00 10.79
CA ALA A 45 9.12 10.96 9.81
C ALA A 45 10.13 11.44 8.75
N PHE A 46 9.99 12.67 8.25
CA PHE A 46 10.95 13.27 7.34
C PHE A 46 12.35 13.39 7.97
N GLU A 47 12.46 13.87 9.20
CA GLU A 47 13.74 13.95 9.94
C GLU A 47 14.41 12.57 10.10
N LEU A 48 13.62 11.48 10.21
CA LEU A 48 14.10 10.12 10.27
C LEU A 48 14.41 9.51 8.89
N GLY A 49 14.29 10.30 7.82
CA GLY A 49 14.64 9.94 6.45
C GLY A 49 13.50 9.35 5.64
N VAL A 50 12.25 9.42 6.09
CA VAL A 50 11.10 9.11 5.24
C VAL A 50 10.93 10.23 4.22
N ASN A 51 10.99 9.89 2.93
CA ASN A 51 10.77 10.85 1.84
C ASN A 51 9.50 10.56 1.04
N PHE A 52 8.81 9.45 1.32
CA PHE A 52 7.62 9.04 0.58
C PHE A 52 6.37 9.23 1.44
N PHE A 53 5.51 10.15 1.03
CA PHE A 53 4.28 10.52 1.72
C PHE A 53 3.08 10.25 0.83
N ASP A 54 2.08 9.53 1.37
CA ASP A 54 0.89 9.11 0.63
C ASP A 54 -0.38 9.65 1.28
N THR A 55 -1.25 10.22 0.47
CA THR A 55 -2.56 10.73 0.86
C THR A 55 -3.63 10.35 -0.18
N ALA A 56 -4.81 10.93 -0.13
CA ALA A 56 -5.83 10.86 -1.17
C ALA A 56 -6.74 12.08 -1.13
N ASP A 57 -7.24 12.47 -2.30
CA ASP A 57 -8.20 13.56 -2.45
C ASP A 57 -9.52 13.29 -1.71
N ALA A 58 -9.96 12.03 -1.72
CA ALA A 58 -11.21 11.61 -1.09
C ALA A 58 -11.13 11.45 0.44
N TYR A 59 -9.95 11.48 1.05
CA TYR A 59 -9.83 11.40 2.50
C TYR A 59 -10.36 12.68 3.14
N ASP A 60 -11.49 12.52 3.85
CA ASP A 60 -12.27 13.63 4.42
C ASP A 60 -12.42 14.83 3.46
N ASN A 61 -12.78 14.53 2.21
CA ASN A 61 -13.11 15.53 1.20
C ASN A 61 -11.98 16.54 0.96
N GLY A 62 -10.75 16.06 0.87
CA GLY A 62 -9.56 16.85 0.60
C GLY A 62 -8.85 17.39 1.85
N ARG A 63 -9.35 17.10 3.08
CA ARG A 63 -8.70 17.53 4.32
C ARG A 63 -7.31 16.93 4.47
N ALA A 64 -7.16 15.63 4.13
CA ALA A 64 -5.88 14.95 4.20
C ALA A 64 -4.80 15.57 3.30
N GLU A 65 -5.16 16.05 2.11
CA GLU A 65 -4.22 16.77 1.24
C GLU A 65 -3.82 18.13 1.82
N LYS A 66 -4.77 18.86 2.42
CA LYS A 66 -4.47 20.14 3.08
C LYS A 66 -3.51 19.96 4.27
N LEU A 67 -3.66 18.85 5.01
CA LEU A 67 -2.77 18.52 6.13
C LEU A 67 -1.31 18.30 5.70
N MET A 68 -1.07 17.89 4.45
CA MET A 68 0.27 17.70 3.92
C MET A 68 1.04 19.02 3.70
N VAL A 69 0.36 20.14 3.55
CA VAL A 69 0.96 21.43 3.15
C VAL A 69 2.06 21.86 4.12
N GLU A 70 1.84 21.73 5.42
CA GLU A 70 2.82 22.14 6.42
C GLU A 70 4.08 21.25 6.36
N THR A 71 3.92 19.95 6.11
CA THR A 71 5.06 19.04 5.95
C THR A 71 5.82 19.30 4.65
N LEU A 72 5.12 19.61 3.55
CA LEU A 72 5.76 20.01 2.28
C LEU A 72 6.59 21.29 2.43
N ARG A 73 6.11 22.25 3.23
CA ARG A 73 6.85 23.49 3.55
C ARG A 73 8.05 23.22 4.46
N PHE A 74 7.85 22.40 5.49
CA PHE A 74 8.90 22.06 6.46
C PHE A 74 10.07 21.33 5.80
N ALA A 75 9.78 20.33 4.98
CA ALA A 75 10.78 19.49 4.32
C ALA A 75 11.42 20.13 3.08
N GLY A 76 10.73 21.09 2.43
CA GLY A 76 10.99 21.49 1.06
C GLY A 76 10.35 20.51 0.07
N ARG A 77 9.51 21.02 -0.84
CA ARG A 77 8.73 20.18 -1.79
C ARG A 77 9.58 19.20 -2.59
N GLU A 78 10.77 19.61 -2.97
CA GLU A 78 11.74 18.82 -3.78
C GLU A 78 12.34 17.64 -3.03
N ASN A 79 12.25 17.60 -1.71
CA ASN A 79 12.79 16.54 -0.87
C ASN A 79 11.74 15.45 -0.55
N ILE A 80 10.50 15.65 -0.99
CA ILE A 80 9.39 14.72 -0.76
C ILE A 80 8.93 14.12 -2.09
N ILE A 81 8.76 12.81 -2.11
CA ILE A 81 7.97 12.12 -3.12
C ILE A 81 6.53 12.06 -2.63
N LEU A 82 5.70 12.88 -3.25
CA LEU A 82 4.31 13.06 -2.90
C LEU A 82 3.41 12.14 -3.72
N SER A 83 2.68 11.27 -3.03
CA SER A 83 1.64 10.43 -3.62
C SER A 83 0.27 10.88 -3.16
N THR A 84 -0.67 11.00 -4.10
CA THR A 84 -2.10 11.14 -3.81
C THR A 84 -2.93 10.36 -4.81
N LYS A 85 -4.24 10.32 -4.60
CA LYS A 85 -5.14 9.45 -5.35
C LYS A 85 -6.33 10.22 -5.91
N PHE A 86 -7.01 9.67 -6.92
CA PHE A 86 -8.16 10.26 -7.58
C PHE A 86 -9.17 9.18 -7.99
N GLY A 87 -10.38 9.59 -8.31
CA GLY A 87 -11.41 8.73 -8.88
C GLY A 87 -12.73 8.76 -8.13
N TYR A 88 -12.76 9.16 -6.86
CA TYR A 88 -14.02 9.33 -6.14
C TYR A 88 -14.58 10.74 -6.31
N ASP A 89 -15.82 10.85 -6.78
CA ASP A 89 -16.50 12.15 -6.93
C ASP A 89 -17.14 12.62 -5.62
N PHE A 90 -16.29 13.08 -4.72
CA PHE A 90 -16.73 13.72 -3.48
C PHE A 90 -17.14 15.19 -3.67
N TYR A 91 -16.91 15.75 -4.83
CA TYR A 91 -17.35 17.11 -5.18
C TYR A 91 -18.86 17.18 -5.39
N GLY A 92 -19.45 16.13 -5.98
CA GLY A 92 -20.89 15.98 -6.17
C GLY A 92 -21.60 15.31 -5.01
N ASP A 93 -20.91 14.37 -4.31
CA ASP A 93 -21.43 13.65 -3.15
C ASP A 93 -20.34 13.56 -2.06
N PRO A 94 -20.30 14.52 -1.13
CA PRO A 94 -19.33 14.50 -0.04
C PRO A 94 -19.49 13.30 0.90
N GLY A 95 -20.59 12.53 0.75
CA GLY A 95 -20.88 11.38 1.59
C GLY A 95 -21.30 11.77 3.01
N THR A 96 -21.60 10.76 3.81
CA THR A 96 -21.88 10.91 5.24
C THR A 96 -20.65 10.48 6.03
N GLU A 97 -20.24 11.30 6.99
CA GLU A 97 -19.16 10.98 7.92
C GLU A 97 -19.39 9.60 8.58
N GLY A 98 -18.35 8.79 8.60
CA GLY A 98 -18.42 7.43 9.16
C GLY A 98 -19.21 6.41 8.32
N SER A 99 -19.72 6.81 7.16
CA SER A 99 -20.37 5.88 6.23
C SER A 99 -19.34 4.98 5.55
N HIS A 100 -19.63 3.67 5.48
CA HIS A 100 -18.85 2.70 4.70
C HIS A 100 -19.37 2.53 3.27
N LYS A 101 -20.37 3.32 2.86
CA LYS A 101 -20.88 3.27 1.48
C LYS A 101 -19.78 3.79 0.54
N GLU A 102 -19.42 2.99 -0.44
CA GLU A 102 -18.51 3.41 -1.50
C GLU A 102 -19.14 4.56 -2.27
N ARG A 103 -18.39 5.64 -2.42
CA ARG A 103 -18.81 6.81 -3.19
C ARG A 103 -18.80 6.49 -4.69
N LYS A 104 -19.55 7.27 -5.46
CA LYS A 104 -19.49 7.22 -6.92
C LYS A 104 -18.05 7.49 -7.38
N GLN A 105 -17.61 6.72 -8.36
CA GLN A 105 -16.34 6.93 -9.03
C GLN A 105 -16.55 7.52 -10.42
N ASP A 106 -15.63 8.41 -10.82
CA ASP A 106 -15.55 8.97 -12.16
C ASP A 106 -14.08 9.01 -12.60
N PHE A 107 -13.80 8.30 -13.70
CA PHE A 107 -12.48 8.25 -14.34
C PHE A 107 -12.51 8.87 -15.74
N SER A 108 -13.52 9.69 -16.04
CA SER A 108 -13.57 10.43 -17.30
C SER A 108 -12.44 11.45 -17.41
N PRO A 109 -11.93 11.74 -18.61
CA PRO A 109 -10.85 12.72 -18.80
C PRO A 109 -11.16 14.09 -18.20
N THR A 110 -12.42 14.53 -18.27
CA THR A 110 -12.88 15.80 -17.71
C THR A 110 -12.80 15.79 -16.18
N PHE A 111 -13.24 14.68 -15.55
CA PHE A 111 -13.20 14.58 -14.11
C PHE A 111 -11.77 14.51 -13.58
N ILE A 112 -10.89 13.68 -14.18
CA ILE A 112 -9.50 13.55 -13.73
C ILE A 112 -8.72 14.85 -13.90
N GLN A 113 -8.98 15.62 -14.96
CA GLN A 113 -8.40 16.96 -15.11
C GLN A 113 -8.80 17.87 -13.93
N LYS A 114 -10.10 17.93 -13.60
CA LYS A 114 -10.63 18.69 -12.47
C LYS A 114 -10.03 18.19 -11.14
N ALA A 115 -10.03 16.90 -10.91
CA ALA A 115 -9.51 16.31 -9.68
C ALA A 115 -8.03 16.66 -9.45
N LEU A 116 -7.22 16.61 -10.52
CA LEU A 116 -5.82 17.00 -10.46
C LEU A 116 -5.65 18.48 -10.09
N GLU A 117 -6.35 19.37 -10.77
CA GLU A 117 -6.27 20.81 -10.52
C GLU A 117 -6.66 21.17 -9.07
N GLU A 118 -7.71 20.55 -8.57
CA GLU A 118 -8.14 20.74 -7.19
C GLU A 118 -7.17 20.11 -6.17
N SER A 119 -6.54 18.96 -6.48
CA SER A 119 -5.49 18.38 -5.62
C SER A 119 -4.25 19.29 -5.58
N LEU A 120 -3.76 19.76 -6.71
CA LEU A 120 -2.62 20.68 -6.79
C LEU A 120 -2.88 21.97 -5.97
N LYS A 121 -4.11 22.50 -6.05
CA LYS A 121 -4.53 23.66 -5.27
C LYS A 121 -4.56 23.37 -3.77
N ARG A 122 -5.11 22.21 -3.34
CA ARG A 122 -5.15 21.84 -1.92
C ARG A 122 -3.76 21.60 -1.34
N LEU A 123 -2.89 20.94 -2.12
CA LEU A 123 -1.50 20.61 -1.76
C LEU A 123 -0.54 21.81 -1.92
N GLN A 124 -0.98 22.92 -2.56
CA GLN A 124 -0.17 24.11 -2.83
C GLN A 124 1.15 23.76 -3.55
N THR A 125 1.08 22.92 -4.57
CA THR A 125 2.21 22.48 -5.39
C THR A 125 1.82 22.51 -6.86
N ASP A 126 2.81 22.55 -7.74
CA ASP A 126 2.63 22.57 -9.20
C ASP A 126 2.63 21.16 -9.83
N HIS A 127 3.07 20.14 -9.07
CA HIS A 127 3.11 18.76 -9.54
C HIS A 127 2.90 17.73 -8.43
N ILE A 128 2.52 16.52 -8.82
CA ILE A 128 2.43 15.31 -7.99
C ILE A 128 3.44 14.30 -8.52
N ASP A 129 4.22 13.67 -7.62
CA ASP A 129 5.22 12.70 -8.05
C ASP A 129 4.59 11.37 -8.47
N LEU A 130 3.60 10.89 -7.70
CA LEU A 130 2.89 9.66 -7.98
C LEU A 130 1.38 9.86 -7.81
N TRP A 131 0.64 9.78 -8.90
CA TRP A 131 -0.82 9.94 -8.88
C TRP A 131 -1.52 8.62 -9.16
N GLN A 132 -2.37 8.15 -8.25
CA GLN A 132 -2.89 6.79 -8.28
C GLN A 132 -4.41 6.74 -8.50
N ALA A 133 -4.88 5.92 -9.44
CA ALA A 133 -6.31 5.64 -9.58
C ALA A 133 -6.82 4.86 -8.36
N HIS A 134 -7.77 5.46 -7.62
CA HIS A 134 -8.21 4.97 -6.32
C HIS A 134 -9.33 3.93 -6.47
N ASN A 135 -9.03 2.69 -6.11
CA ASN A 135 -9.98 1.58 -6.16
C ASN A 135 -10.66 1.42 -7.53
N ILE A 136 -9.91 1.69 -8.62
CA ILE A 136 -10.40 1.51 -9.98
C ILE A 136 -10.84 0.07 -10.21
N LYS A 137 -11.92 -0.12 -10.98
CA LYS A 137 -12.52 -1.41 -11.30
C LYS A 137 -12.32 -1.74 -12.77
N LEU A 138 -12.23 -3.01 -13.09
CA LEU A 138 -11.94 -3.50 -14.44
C LEU A 138 -12.78 -2.82 -15.56
N PRO A 139 -14.11 -2.60 -15.41
CA PRO A 139 -14.89 -1.90 -16.42
C PRO A 139 -14.51 -0.42 -16.64
N GLN A 140 -13.78 0.18 -15.70
CA GLN A 140 -13.31 1.57 -15.77
C GLN A 140 -11.92 1.67 -16.37
N MET A 141 -11.21 0.54 -16.51
CA MET A 141 -9.86 0.45 -17.06
C MET A 141 -9.93 0.43 -18.58
N ASN A 142 -9.57 1.56 -19.23
CA ASN A 142 -9.64 1.73 -20.67
C ASN A 142 -8.55 2.68 -21.19
N ASP A 143 -8.33 2.64 -22.51
CA ASP A 143 -7.28 3.43 -23.17
C ASP A 143 -7.51 4.94 -23.03
N THR A 144 -8.76 5.40 -22.99
CA THR A 144 -9.08 6.82 -22.82
C THR A 144 -8.53 7.37 -21.49
N LEU A 145 -8.59 6.59 -20.41
CA LEU A 145 -8.01 6.93 -19.14
C LEU A 145 -6.47 6.98 -19.24
N VAL A 146 -5.86 5.97 -19.85
CA VAL A 146 -4.40 5.90 -20.04
C VAL A 146 -3.89 7.11 -20.83
N ASP A 147 -4.58 7.45 -21.94
CA ASP A 147 -4.23 8.60 -22.78
C ASP A 147 -4.32 9.92 -21.99
N ALA A 148 -5.36 10.08 -21.19
CA ALA A 148 -5.53 11.26 -20.35
C ALA A 148 -4.42 11.37 -19.30
N LEU A 149 -4.05 10.29 -18.61
CA LEU A 149 -2.96 10.27 -17.63
C LEU A 149 -1.60 10.56 -18.29
N ASN A 150 -1.33 9.94 -19.44
CA ASN A 150 -0.11 10.20 -20.20
C ASN A 150 -0.01 11.66 -20.68
N LYS A 151 -1.13 12.29 -21.03
CA LYS A 151 -1.16 13.70 -21.37
C LYS A 151 -0.78 14.57 -20.17
N LEU A 152 -1.33 14.28 -18.98
CA LEU A 152 -1.01 15.02 -17.76
C LEU A 152 0.45 14.85 -17.35
N GLN A 153 1.01 13.66 -17.57
CA GLN A 153 2.42 13.37 -17.35
C GLN A 153 3.31 14.20 -18.31
N LYS A 154 2.97 14.23 -19.60
CA LYS A 154 3.70 15.07 -20.60
C LYS A 154 3.63 16.57 -20.29
N GLN A 155 2.58 17.02 -19.61
CA GLN A 155 2.44 18.40 -19.15
C GLN A 155 3.26 18.71 -17.88
N GLY A 156 3.91 17.71 -17.27
CA GLY A 156 4.67 17.85 -16.04
C GLY A 156 3.81 18.03 -14.77
N LYS A 157 2.48 17.90 -14.88
CA LYS A 157 1.58 18.03 -13.72
C LYS A 157 1.62 16.79 -12.80
N ILE A 158 1.93 15.63 -13.36
CA ILE A 158 2.25 14.42 -12.63
C ILE A 158 3.56 13.86 -13.18
N ARG A 159 4.42 13.31 -12.33
CA ARG A 159 5.66 12.68 -12.79
C ARG A 159 5.38 11.24 -13.24
N HIS A 160 4.68 10.50 -12.43
CA HIS A 160 4.27 9.12 -12.71
C HIS A 160 2.85 8.87 -12.20
N TRP A 161 2.24 7.80 -12.71
CA TRP A 161 0.94 7.36 -12.24
C TRP A 161 0.92 5.86 -11.97
N GLY A 162 -0.02 5.45 -11.12
CA GLY A 162 -0.20 4.08 -10.68
C GLY A 162 -1.64 3.79 -10.31
N ILE A 163 -1.87 2.67 -9.65
CA ILE A 163 -3.18 2.32 -9.11
C ILE A 163 -3.08 1.98 -7.61
N ALA A 164 -4.11 2.32 -6.87
CA ALA A 164 -4.30 1.91 -5.49
C ALA A 164 -5.56 1.05 -5.42
N LEU A 165 -5.39 -0.24 -5.16
CA LEU A 165 -6.47 -1.23 -5.19
C LEU A 165 -7.27 -1.22 -3.90
N GLY A 166 -8.53 -1.65 -3.99
CA GLY A 166 -9.42 -1.79 -2.85
C GLY A 166 -9.00 -2.87 -1.85
N PRO A 167 -9.63 -2.90 -0.68
CA PRO A 167 -9.31 -3.87 0.38
C PRO A 167 -9.89 -5.26 0.14
N ALA A 168 -10.60 -5.47 -0.97
CA ALA A 168 -11.26 -6.74 -1.27
C ALA A 168 -10.32 -7.72 -1.97
N ILE A 169 -10.43 -9.00 -1.62
CA ILE A 169 -9.96 -10.08 -2.46
C ILE A 169 -10.82 -10.07 -3.73
N GLY A 170 -10.21 -9.94 -4.90
CA GLY A 170 -10.91 -9.82 -6.17
C GLY A 170 -10.47 -8.64 -7.02
N TRP A 171 -9.47 -7.91 -6.54
CA TRP A 171 -8.81 -6.84 -7.30
C TRP A 171 -7.56 -7.35 -8.05
N ARG A 172 -7.48 -8.67 -8.24
CA ARG A 172 -6.36 -9.33 -8.90
C ARG A 172 -6.25 -8.93 -10.37
N GLU A 173 -7.37 -8.99 -11.08
CA GLU A 173 -7.42 -8.70 -12.51
C GLU A 173 -6.99 -7.26 -12.80
N GLU A 174 -7.43 -6.30 -11.98
CA GLU A 174 -7.03 -4.89 -12.09
C GLU A 174 -5.51 -4.72 -11.93
N GLY A 175 -4.92 -5.38 -10.94
CA GLY A 175 -3.47 -5.33 -10.72
C GLY A 175 -2.68 -6.00 -11.84
N VAL A 176 -3.17 -7.11 -12.38
CA VAL A 176 -2.54 -7.81 -13.50
C VAL A 176 -2.58 -6.96 -14.77
N VAL A 177 -3.74 -6.37 -15.13
CA VAL A 177 -3.86 -5.44 -16.28
C VAL A 177 -2.96 -4.24 -16.09
N ALA A 178 -2.93 -3.64 -14.90
CA ALA A 178 -2.08 -2.49 -14.62
C ALA A 178 -0.58 -2.78 -14.81
N LEU A 179 -0.11 -3.95 -14.37
CA LEU A 179 1.29 -4.34 -14.53
C LEU A 179 1.63 -4.78 -15.94
N LYS A 180 0.82 -5.64 -16.56
CA LYS A 180 1.12 -6.24 -17.88
C LYS A 180 0.86 -5.29 -19.04
N ASP A 181 -0.33 -4.69 -19.04
CA ASP A 181 -0.82 -3.95 -20.20
C ASP A 181 -0.49 -2.46 -20.09
N TRP A 182 -0.70 -1.87 -18.92
CA TRP A 182 -0.49 -0.45 -18.69
C TRP A 182 0.92 -0.10 -18.23
N LYS A 183 1.67 -1.07 -17.70
CA LYS A 183 3.03 -0.89 -17.18
C LYS A 183 3.14 0.30 -16.22
N VAL A 184 2.19 0.37 -15.30
CA VAL A 184 2.11 1.44 -14.31
C VAL A 184 3.34 1.54 -13.44
N ALA A 185 3.65 2.73 -12.93
CA ALA A 185 4.77 2.92 -12.02
C ALA A 185 4.58 2.16 -10.69
N THR A 186 3.34 2.09 -10.18
CA THR A 186 3.08 1.40 -8.91
C THR A 186 1.72 0.72 -8.88
N VAL A 187 1.66 -0.37 -8.09
CA VAL A 187 0.42 -0.96 -7.61
C VAL A 187 0.44 -0.94 -6.07
N GLN A 188 -0.45 -0.15 -5.47
CA GLN A 188 -0.65 -0.14 -4.03
C GLN A 188 -1.75 -1.15 -3.66
N THR A 189 -1.45 -2.11 -2.80
CA THR A 189 -2.36 -3.21 -2.46
C THR A 189 -2.25 -3.63 -0.99
N VAL A 190 -3.28 -4.29 -0.47
CA VAL A 190 -3.16 -5.00 0.81
C VAL A 190 -2.23 -6.17 0.61
N PHE A 191 -1.15 -6.19 1.37
CA PHE A 191 -0.16 -7.26 1.32
C PHE A 191 0.56 -7.36 2.66
N ASN A 192 0.49 -8.51 3.32
CA ASN A 192 1.18 -8.78 4.58
C ASN A 192 1.33 -10.30 4.79
N MET A 193 2.03 -10.71 5.84
CA MET A 193 2.31 -12.12 6.10
C MET A 193 1.06 -13.01 6.20
N LEU A 194 -0.08 -12.46 6.63
CA LEU A 194 -1.34 -13.20 6.81
C LEU A 194 -2.27 -13.09 5.61
N GLU A 195 -2.13 -12.03 4.80
CA GLU A 195 -2.99 -11.69 3.67
C GLU A 195 -2.10 -11.50 2.44
N GLN A 196 -1.67 -12.62 1.84
CA GLN A 196 -0.65 -12.59 0.78
C GLN A 196 -1.22 -12.46 -0.64
N HIS A 197 -2.47 -12.88 -0.86
CA HIS A 197 -3.11 -12.76 -2.17
C HIS A 197 -3.85 -11.41 -2.29
N PRO A 198 -3.78 -10.69 -3.45
CA PRO A 198 -2.97 -10.97 -4.65
C PRO A 198 -1.57 -10.32 -4.59
N GLY A 199 -1.19 -9.68 -3.49
CA GLY A 199 0.04 -8.90 -3.39
C GLY A 199 1.31 -9.70 -3.73
N ARG A 200 1.38 -10.98 -3.34
CA ARG A 200 2.49 -11.87 -3.69
C ARG A 200 2.60 -12.05 -5.21
N GLU A 201 1.50 -12.36 -5.88
CA GLU A 201 1.48 -12.51 -7.33
C GLU A 201 1.92 -11.21 -8.04
N PHE A 202 1.51 -10.05 -7.51
CA PHE A 202 1.95 -8.78 -8.06
C PHE A 202 3.46 -8.56 -7.88
N CYS A 203 4.03 -8.96 -6.74
CA CYS A 203 5.48 -8.89 -6.53
C CYS A 203 6.23 -9.77 -7.53
N GLU A 204 5.78 -10.98 -7.74
CA GLU A 204 6.37 -11.93 -8.68
C GLU A 204 6.26 -11.40 -10.12
N LEU A 205 5.08 -10.93 -10.51
CA LEU A 205 4.82 -10.36 -11.82
C LEU A 205 5.62 -9.09 -12.09
N ALA A 206 5.68 -8.16 -11.14
CA ALA A 206 6.46 -6.94 -11.27
C ALA A 206 7.96 -7.23 -11.43
N GLN A 207 8.47 -8.24 -10.72
CA GLN A 207 9.85 -8.69 -10.85
C GLN A 207 10.12 -9.33 -12.21
N GLU A 208 9.23 -10.18 -12.70
CA GLU A 208 9.33 -10.81 -14.02
C GLU A 208 9.35 -9.78 -15.15
N LEU A 209 8.44 -8.81 -15.09
CA LEU A 209 8.28 -7.78 -16.10
C LEU A 209 9.34 -6.65 -16.00
N GLY A 210 10.02 -6.52 -14.86
CA GLY A 210 10.94 -5.41 -14.59
C GLY A 210 10.24 -4.04 -14.53
N VAL A 211 8.94 -4.01 -14.24
CA VAL A 211 8.12 -2.79 -14.16
C VAL A 211 7.23 -2.81 -12.93
N GLY A 212 6.83 -1.63 -12.47
CA GLY A 212 5.91 -1.48 -11.37
C GLY A 212 6.53 -1.76 -10.00
N GLY A 213 6.42 -0.80 -9.09
CA GLY A 213 6.74 -0.99 -7.68
C GLY A 213 5.49 -1.39 -6.90
N ILE A 214 5.59 -2.39 -6.02
CA ILE A 214 4.49 -2.75 -5.14
C ILE A 214 4.60 -1.93 -3.85
N ILE A 215 3.53 -1.22 -3.52
CA ILE A 215 3.39 -0.50 -2.24
C ILE A 215 2.46 -1.33 -1.36
N SER A 216 3.02 -1.89 -0.28
CA SER A 216 2.21 -2.65 0.67
C SER A 216 1.47 -1.71 1.61
N ARG A 217 0.14 -1.73 1.59
CA ARG A 217 -0.69 -1.14 2.63
C ARG A 217 -1.24 -2.20 3.57
N VAL A 218 -1.66 -1.80 4.77
CA VAL A 218 -2.10 -2.71 5.85
C VAL A 218 -1.04 -3.78 6.17
N PRO A 219 0.26 -3.42 6.26
CA PRO A 219 1.34 -4.40 6.42
C PRO A 219 1.24 -5.20 7.71
N HIS A 220 0.53 -4.68 8.72
CA HIS A 220 0.33 -5.33 10.01
C HIS A 220 -1.02 -6.04 10.16
N SER A 221 -1.73 -6.33 9.04
CA SER A 221 -3.07 -6.95 9.08
C SER A 221 -4.01 -6.25 10.08
N SER A 222 -4.14 -4.92 9.95
CA SER A 222 -4.92 -4.06 10.85
C SER A 222 -4.54 -4.15 12.33
N GLY A 223 -3.27 -4.44 12.64
CA GLY A 223 -2.70 -4.47 13.98
C GLY A 223 -2.52 -5.87 14.59
N ILE A 224 -2.99 -6.93 13.93
CA ILE A 224 -2.76 -8.32 14.40
C ILE A 224 -1.25 -8.62 14.53
N LEU A 225 -0.45 -8.16 13.58
CA LEU A 225 1.01 -8.34 13.57
C LEU A 225 1.77 -7.27 14.39
N GLN A 226 1.14 -6.67 15.40
CA GLN A 226 1.78 -5.67 16.27
C GLN A 226 1.73 -6.03 17.76
N ASP A 227 1.21 -7.23 18.10
CA ASP A 227 1.05 -7.68 19.49
C ASP A 227 0.17 -6.75 20.36
N LEU A 228 -0.75 -6.01 19.71
CA LEU A 228 -1.61 -5.04 20.40
C LEU A 228 -2.91 -5.66 20.94
N TYR A 229 -3.26 -6.89 20.53
CA TYR A 229 -4.57 -7.46 20.80
C TYR A 229 -4.50 -8.76 21.59
N THR A 230 -5.59 -9.00 22.30
CA THR A 230 -5.93 -10.30 22.90
C THR A 230 -7.22 -10.81 22.28
N GLU A 231 -7.58 -12.06 22.56
CA GLU A 231 -8.86 -12.62 22.09
C GLU A 231 -10.08 -11.82 22.60
N ASP A 232 -9.98 -11.08 23.70
CA ASP A 232 -11.06 -10.26 24.26
C ASP A 232 -11.10 -8.83 23.70
N SER A 233 -10.17 -8.45 22.85
CA SER A 233 -10.12 -7.10 22.27
C SER A 233 -11.39 -6.76 21.50
N THR A 234 -11.88 -5.52 21.68
CA THR A 234 -13.05 -4.95 21.00
C THR A 234 -12.64 -3.68 20.25
N PHE A 235 -13.38 -3.34 19.20
CA PHE A 235 -13.04 -2.22 18.33
C PHE A 235 -14.22 -1.27 18.17
N THR A 236 -13.96 0.02 18.19
CA THR A 236 -14.95 1.08 17.96
C THR A 236 -14.84 1.71 16.57
N ASP A 237 -13.70 1.52 15.90
CA ASP A 237 -13.42 2.01 14.55
C ASP A 237 -13.86 1.01 13.45
N HIS A 238 -13.33 1.15 12.21
CA HIS A 238 -13.70 0.29 11.09
C HIS A 238 -13.43 -1.20 11.34
N ARG A 239 -12.56 -1.57 12.28
CA ARG A 239 -12.28 -2.98 12.66
C ARG A 239 -13.49 -3.66 13.31
N LYS A 240 -14.48 -2.92 13.83
CA LYS A 240 -15.73 -3.47 14.36
C LYS A 240 -16.55 -4.28 13.35
N PHE A 241 -16.28 -4.07 12.04
CA PHE A 241 -16.97 -4.79 10.96
C PHE A 241 -16.26 -6.08 10.54
N ARG A 242 -15.06 -6.36 11.11
CA ARG A 242 -14.37 -7.62 10.87
C ARG A 242 -15.03 -8.77 11.62
N ASP A 243 -15.02 -9.95 10.98
CA ASP A 243 -15.45 -11.18 11.64
C ASP A 243 -14.58 -11.45 12.88
N ARG A 244 -15.19 -11.98 13.95
CA ARG A 244 -14.46 -12.33 15.18
C ARG A 244 -13.34 -13.32 14.91
N ASN A 245 -13.53 -14.25 13.98
CA ASN A 245 -12.53 -15.23 13.59
C ASN A 245 -11.26 -14.57 13.02
N TRP A 246 -11.37 -13.38 12.41
CA TRP A 246 -10.19 -12.61 12.00
C TRP A 246 -9.25 -12.35 13.19
N LEU A 247 -9.78 -11.96 14.35
CA LEU A 247 -8.97 -11.72 15.54
C LEU A 247 -8.44 -13.03 16.13
N VAL A 248 -9.33 -13.99 16.40
CA VAL A 248 -8.98 -15.24 17.10
C VAL A 248 -7.94 -16.06 16.30
N TYR A 249 -8.21 -16.31 15.02
CA TYR A 249 -7.28 -17.06 14.19
C TYR A 249 -6.06 -16.22 13.80
N GLY A 250 -6.20 -14.91 13.64
CA GLY A 250 -5.07 -14.02 13.42
C GLY A 250 -4.03 -14.12 14.53
N LEU A 251 -4.45 -14.06 15.78
CA LEU A 251 -3.56 -14.21 16.94
C LEU A 251 -2.89 -15.60 16.97
N LYS A 252 -3.65 -16.66 16.70
CA LYS A 252 -3.09 -18.03 16.61
C LYS A 252 -2.05 -18.16 15.48
N LYS A 253 -2.27 -17.53 14.35
CA LYS A 253 -1.31 -17.50 13.24
C LYS A 253 -0.03 -16.74 13.63
N VAL A 254 -0.14 -15.63 14.35
CA VAL A 254 1.02 -14.88 14.88
C VAL A 254 1.88 -15.77 15.78
N GLU A 255 1.28 -16.58 16.63
CA GLU A 255 2.05 -17.50 17.50
C GLU A 255 2.88 -18.53 16.70
N LYS A 256 2.43 -18.93 15.51
CA LYS A 256 3.22 -19.79 14.61
C LYS A 256 4.45 -19.08 14.01
N LEU A 257 4.48 -17.76 14.02
CA LEU A 257 5.60 -16.94 13.52
C LEU A 257 6.60 -16.53 14.61
N ARG A 258 6.30 -16.77 15.90
CA ARG A 258 7.11 -16.32 17.03
C ARG A 258 8.56 -16.78 17.02
N HIS A 259 8.82 -17.97 16.55
CA HIS A 259 10.20 -18.50 16.50
C HIS A 259 11.06 -17.77 15.47
N ILE A 260 10.47 -17.31 14.33
CA ILE A 260 11.16 -16.47 13.34
C ILE A 260 11.43 -15.09 13.95
N GLN A 261 10.43 -14.49 14.59
CA GLN A 261 10.57 -13.20 15.29
C GLN A 261 11.72 -13.24 16.32
N LYS A 262 11.80 -14.31 17.11
CA LYS A 262 12.86 -14.48 18.12
C LYS A 262 14.24 -14.60 17.50
N ARG A 263 14.38 -15.28 16.36
CA ARG A 263 15.65 -15.37 15.61
C ARG A 263 16.15 -13.99 15.18
N HIS A 264 15.24 -13.12 14.75
CA HIS A 264 15.56 -11.75 14.33
C HIS A 264 15.76 -10.77 15.50
N GLY A 265 15.39 -11.13 16.73
CA GLY A 265 15.49 -10.25 17.90
C GLY A 265 14.73 -8.93 17.74
N CYS A 266 13.63 -8.93 17.01
CA CYS A 266 12.83 -7.76 16.68
C CYS A 266 11.38 -7.90 17.17
N THR A 267 10.58 -6.83 17.09
CA THR A 267 9.15 -6.92 17.35
C THR A 267 8.41 -7.67 16.22
N MET A 268 7.20 -8.13 16.47
CA MET A 268 6.39 -8.75 15.41
C MET A 268 6.03 -7.73 14.32
N GLY A 269 5.79 -6.47 14.68
CA GLY A 269 5.58 -5.38 13.74
C GLY A 269 6.79 -5.16 12.83
N GLN A 270 7.99 -5.17 13.39
CA GLN A 270 9.23 -5.09 12.61
C GLN A 270 9.42 -6.30 11.70
N LEU A 271 9.15 -7.51 12.19
CA LEU A 271 9.23 -8.73 11.36
C LEU A 271 8.30 -8.64 10.15
N ALA A 272 7.06 -8.17 10.35
CA ALA A 272 6.10 -7.98 9.29
C ALA A 272 6.60 -7.05 8.18
N LEU A 273 7.22 -5.93 8.56
CA LEU A 273 7.80 -4.99 7.60
C LEU A 273 9.04 -5.60 6.90
N LYS A 274 9.94 -6.26 7.65
CA LYS A 274 11.13 -6.92 7.09
C LYS A 274 10.75 -8.01 6.09
N TRP A 275 9.71 -8.81 6.37
CA TRP A 275 9.19 -9.80 5.43
C TRP A 275 8.75 -9.17 4.11
N LEU A 276 7.97 -8.09 4.15
CA LEU A 276 7.55 -7.34 2.97
C LEU A 276 8.73 -6.78 2.20
N LEU A 277 9.68 -6.19 2.90
CA LEU A 277 10.88 -5.59 2.30
C LEU A 277 11.86 -6.66 1.77
N THR A 278 11.67 -7.93 2.10
CA THR A 278 12.43 -9.04 1.48
C THR A 278 12.00 -9.28 0.03
N TRP A 279 10.79 -8.88 -0.37
CA TRP A 279 10.37 -8.91 -1.76
C TRP A 279 11.05 -7.76 -2.53
N PRO A 280 11.88 -8.03 -3.58
CA PRO A 280 12.60 -6.96 -4.29
C PRO A 280 11.69 -5.92 -4.93
N SER A 281 10.53 -6.34 -5.42
CA SER A 281 9.53 -5.48 -6.07
C SER A 281 8.63 -4.72 -5.07
N CYS A 282 8.62 -5.09 -3.78
CA CYS A 282 7.96 -4.28 -2.75
C CYS A 282 8.82 -3.05 -2.44
N VAL A 283 8.52 -1.93 -3.06
CA VAL A 283 9.37 -0.73 -2.99
C VAL A 283 9.17 0.07 -1.72
N SER A 284 8.00 -0.01 -1.10
CA SER A 284 7.71 0.68 0.16
C SER A 284 6.59 -0.01 0.94
N VAL A 285 6.65 0.07 2.25
CA VAL A 285 5.60 -0.40 3.17
C VAL A 285 4.93 0.80 3.83
N GLN A 286 3.60 0.74 3.94
CA GLN A 286 2.78 1.83 4.45
C GLN A 286 1.98 1.39 5.68
N PRO A 287 2.61 1.33 6.87
CA PRO A 287 1.91 1.06 8.10
C PRO A 287 1.07 2.27 8.54
N ASN A 288 0.11 2.01 9.40
CA ASN A 288 -0.53 3.07 10.16
C ASN A 288 0.42 3.57 11.23
N ILE A 289 0.65 4.88 11.28
CA ILE A 289 1.53 5.55 12.26
C ILE A 289 0.68 6.55 13.03
N ALA A 290 0.36 6.26 14.26
CA ALA A 290 -0.44 7.11 15.13
C ALA A 290 0.37 7.74 16.28
N THR A 291 1.55 7.21 16.55
CA THR A 291 2.44 7.63 17.65
C THR A 291 3.89 7.68 17.20
N GLU A 292 4.71 8.44 17.94
CA GLU A 292 6.16 8.50 17.69
C GLU A 292 6.86 7.17 18.02
N ALA A 293 6.34 6.42 18.99
CA ALA A 293 6.85 5.10 19.32
C ALA A 293 6.70 4.13 18.13
N GLU A 294 5.53 4.09 17.49
CA GLU A 294 5.30 3.32 16.27
C GLU A 294 6.20 3.79 15.12
N LEU A 295 6.34 5.10 14.93
CA LEU A 295 7.23 5.65 13.91
C LEU A 295 8.67 5.17 14.09
N ASN A 296 9.21 5.28 15.30
CA ASN A 296 10.57 4.85 15.61
C ASN A 296 10.74 3.33 15.44
N GLU A 297 9.76 2.53 15.88
CA GLU A 297 9.74 1.08 15.70
C GLU A 297 9.81 0.70 14.21
N PHE A 298 8.98 1.33 13.38
CA PHE A 298 8.88 0.99 11.96
C PHE A 298 10.08 1.50 11.16
N VAL A 299 10.63 2.67 11.51
CA VAL A 299 11.90 3.16 10.93
C VAL A 299 13.03 2.18 11.21
N ALA A 300 13.09 1.62 12.42
CA ALA A 300 14.10 0.64 12.77
C ALA A 300 13.98 -0.67 11.98
N ALA A 301 12.80 -1.03 11.47
CA ALA A 301 12.64 -2.18 10.57
C ALA A 301 13.37 -2.01 9.23
N CYS A 302 13.66 -0.77 8.82
CA CYS A 302 14.36 -0.44 7.57
C CYS A 302 15.90 -0.42 7.72
N ASP A 303 16.45 -1.22 8.61
CA ASP A 303 17.89 -1.32 8.91
C ASP A 303 18.68 -2.25 7.98
N GLY A 304 17.98 -3.06 7.19
CA GLY A 304 18.59 -4.01 6.26
C GLY A 304 18.61 -5.47 6.69
N GLY A 305 18.21 -5.78 7.91
CA GLY A 305 18.07 -7.15 8.39
C GLY A 305 16.85 -7.85 7.80
N LEU A 306 16.92 -8.24 6.52
CA LEU A 306 15.85 -8.93 5.78
C LEU A 306 15.79 -10.42 6.16
N LEU A 307 14.69 -11.09 5.81
CA LEU A 307 14.53 -12.52 6.03
C LEU A 307 15.38 -13.33 5.03
N SER A 308 15.85 -14.48 5.47
CA SER A 308 16.52 -15.43 4.59
C SER A 308 15.52 -16.11 3.64
N ALA A 309 16.03 -16.71 2.56
CA ALA A 309 15.20 -17.47 1.62
C ALA A 309 14.52 -18.67 2.32
N GLU A 310 15.14 -19.24 3.34
CA GLU A 310 14.58 -20.33 4.13
C GLU A 310 13.38 -19.84 4.96
N GLU A 311 13.52 -18.72 5.64
CA GLU A 311 12.44 -18.11 6.43
C GLU A 311 11.28 -17.67 5.56
N MET A 312 11.56 -17.14 4.36
CA MET A 312 10.51 -16.80 3.39
C MET A 312 9.73 -18.04 2.96
N ARG A 313 10.40 -19.17 2.71
CA ARG A 313 9.74 -20.45 2.41
C ARG A 313 8.94 -20.97 3.60
N GLU A 314 9.51 -20.92 4.80
CA GLU A 314 8.83 -21.36 6.03
C GLU A 314 7.50 -20.60 6.23
N ILE A 315 7.50 -19.28 6.05
CA ILE A 315 6.27 -18.45 6.13
C ILE A 315 5.31 -18.83 5.01
N GLN A 316 5.81 -19.09 3.81
CA GLN A 316 4.99 -19.51 2.68
C GLN A 316 4.30 -20.85 2.97
N ASP A 317 5.02 -21.84 3.46
CA ASP A 317 4.49 -23.16 3.79
C ASP A 317 3.40 -23.08 4.89
N LEU A 318 3.60 -22.19 5.87
CA LEU A 318 2.57 -21.89 6.88
C LEU A 318 1.30 -21.33 6.24
N VAL A 319 1.42 -20.39 5.32
CA VAL A 319 0.26 -19.79 4.65
C VAL A 319 -0.44 -20.80 3.73
N GLU A 320 0.30 -21.60 2.97
CA GLU A 320 -0.25 -22.62 2.06
C GLU A 320 -0.98 -23.73 2.81
N SER A 321 -0.56 -24.03 4.04
CA SER A 321 -1.23 -24.98 4.95
C SER A 321 -2.31 -24.33 5.84
N ASP A 322 -2.70 -23.08 5.59
CA ASP A 322 -3.59 -22.28 6.46
C ASP A 322 -3.10 -22.29 7.93
N PHE A 323 -1.78 -22.28 8.14
CA PHE A 323 -1.15 -22.40 9.46
C PHE A 323 -1.55 -23.66 10.23
N GLY A 324 -2.08 -24.67 9.56
CA GLY A 324 -2.60 -25.91 10.15
C GLY A 324 -3.99 -25.79 10.78
N PHE A 325 -4.71 -24.69 10.57
CA PHE A 325 -6.05 -24.46 11.16
C PHE A 325 -7.21 -24.89 10.25
N GLY A 326 -6.94 -25.13 8.95
CA GLY A 326 -7.96 -25.57 7.99
C GLY A 326 -8.94 -24.44 7.60
N THR A 327 -10.13 -24.84 7.11
CA THR A 327 -11.10 -23.92 6.48
C THR A 327 -11.64 -22.84 7.40
N ASP A 328 -11.69 -23.05 8.70
CA ASP A 328 -12.20 -22.07 9.67
C ASP A 328 -11.27 -20.86 9.81
N ALA A 329 -9.99 -21.04 9.50
CA ALA A 329 -9.00 -19.95 9.52
C ALA A 329 -9.13 -18.97 8.36
N HIS A 330 -9.88 -19.28 7.31
CA HIS A 330 -10.11 -18.39 6.15
C HIS A 330 -10.91 -17.14 6.50
N ALA A 331 -11.58 -17.10 7.63
CA ALA A 331 -12.22 -15.87 8.10
C ALA A 331 -11.23 -14.73 8.40
N CYS A 332 -9.94 -15.04 8.44
CA CYS A 332 -8.88 -14.03 8.52
C CYS A 332 -8.63 -13.32 7.19
N ASP A 333 -9.06 -13.89 6.08
CA ASP A 333 -8.96 -13.22 4.79
C ASP A 333 -9.82 -11.95 4.81
N ILE A 334 -9.29 -10.86 4.27
CA ILE A 334 -10.06 -9.63 4.16
C ILE A 334 -11.28 -9.92 3.27
N LYS A 335 -12.40 -10.24 3.88
CA LYS A 335 -13.67 -10.12 3.21
C LYS A 335 -14.03 -8.65 3.25
N SER A 336 -13.94 -7.98 2.13
CA SER A 336 -14.51 -6.65 2.01
C SER A 336 -15.98 -6.72 2.39
N SER A 337 -16.40 -5.92 3.37
CA SER A 337 -17.81 -5.66 3.66
C SER A 337 -18.48 -4.87 2.53
N VAL A 338 -17.70 -4.35 1.58
CA VAL A 338 -18.17 -3.73 0.36
C VAL A 338 -18.45 -4.86 -0.61
N SER A 339 -19.72 -5.27 -0.72
CA SER A 339 -20.16 -6.11 -1.82
C SER A 339 -19.95 -5.29 -3.10
N VAL A 340 -18.92 -5.60 -3.86
CA VAL A 340 -18.74 -5.09 -5.20
C VAL A 340 -19.77 -5.81 -6.05
N SER A 341 -21.00 -5.25 -6.05
CA SER A 341 -22.11 -5.79 -6.84
C SER A 341 -21.71 -5.75 -8.30
N GLY A 342 -21.63 -6.90 -8.95
CA GLY A 342 -21.54 -7.05 -10.39
C GLY A 342 -20.18 -7.35 -10.98
N ILE A 343 -19.10 -7.44 -10.19
CA ILE A 343 -17.83 -7.99 -10.68
C ILE A 343 -17.78 -9.47 -10.29
N ALA A 344 -17.55 -10.32 -11.28
CA ALA A 344 -17.31 -11.74 -11.03
C ALA A 344 -16.24 -11.84 -9.94
N ARG A 345 -16.54 -12.59 -8.88
CA ARG A 345 -15.52 -13.01 -7.92
C ARG A 345 -14.40 -13.60 -8.75
N SER A 346 -13.19 -13.16 -8.49
CA SER A 346 -12.00 -13.67 -9.17
C SER A 346 -12.14 -15.18 -9.38
N SER A 347 -11.72 -15.65 -10.53
CA SER A 347 -11.69 -17.06 -10.88
C SER A 347 -10.69 -17.87 -10.01
N TYR A 348 -10.19 -17.28 -8.93
CA TYR A 348 -9.37 -17.97 -7.96
C TYR A 348 -10.17 -19.11 -7.34
N GLN A 349 -9.99 -20.29 -7.89
CA GLN A 349 -10.46 -21.52 -7.28
C GLN A 349 -9.39 -21.98 -6.29
N LYS A 350 -9.82 -22.20 -5.04
CA LYS A 350 -9.03 -22.87 -4.00
C LYS A 350 -8.36 -24.13 -4.60
N GLY A 351 -7.03 -24.16 -4.56
CA GLY A 351 -6.26 -25.32 -5.06
C GLY A 351 -5.55 -25.13 -6.40
N GLN A 352 -5.62 -23.97 -7.05
CA GLN A 352 -4.66 -23.67 -8.11
C GLN A 352 -3.33 -23.31 -7.47
N SER A 353 -2.38 -24.22 -7.54
CA SER A 353 -0.99 -23.93 -7.20
C SER A 353 -0.51 -22.81 -8.10
N VAL A 354 -0.20 -21.65 -7.50
CA VAL A 354 0.65 -20.66 -8.16
C VAL A 354 1.96 -21.37 -8.46
N PRO A 355 2.47 -21.34 -9.72
CA PRO A 355 3.76 -21.94 -10.01
C PRO A 355 4.79 -21.37 -9.04
N SER A 356 5.46 -22.20 -8.27
CA SER A 356 6.56 -21.79 -7.41
C SER A 356 7.72 -21.36 -8.29
N LEU A 357 7.83 -20.04 -8.55
CA LEU A 357 9.05 -19.51 -9.10
C LEU A 357 10.15 -19.61 -8.03
N PRO A 358 11.34 -20.12 -8.37
CA PRO A 358 12.41 -20.22 -7.41
C PRO A 358 12.74 -18.82 -6.87
N PHE A 359 12.70 -18.67 -5.57
CA PHE A 359 13.12 -17.47 -4.87
C PHE A 359 14.60 -17.23 -5.19
N ALA A 360 14.92 -16.29 -6.07
CA ALA A 360 16.29 -15.87 -6.33
C ALA A 360 16.77 -15.10 -5.11
N GLY A 361 17.65 -15.69 -4.33
CA GLY A 361 18.31 -15.03 -3.20
C GLY A 361 19.03 -13.75 -3.66
N PRO A 362 19.44 -12.87 -2.71
CA PRO A 362 19.96 -11.51 -2.98
C PRO A 362 21.29 -11.45 -3.75
N GLU A 363 21.80 -12.56 -4.29
CA GLU A 363 23.10 -12.62 -4.96
C GLU A 363 23.08 -12.32 -6.47
N HIS A 364 21.94 -12.06 -7.10
CA HIS A 364 21.94 -11.60 -8.48
C HIS A 364 22.34 -10.12 -8.57
N LYS A 365 23.66 -9.91 -8.61
CA LYS A 365 24.27 -8.69 -9.14
C LYS A 365 23.74 -8.46 -10.55
N LEU A 366 22.94 -7.42 -10.74
CA LEU A 366 22.64 -6.86 -12.05
C LEU A 366 23.97 -6.45 -12.71
N THR A 367 24.54 -7.34 -13.51
CA THR A 367 25.60 -6.97 -14.47
C THR A 367 24.90 -6.22 -15.60
N VAL A 368 24.86 -4.89 -15.48
CA VAL A 368 24.55 -4.02 -16.61
C VAL A 368 25.72 -4.16 -17.58
N GLY A 369 25.51 -4.92 -18.63
CA GLY A 369 26.45 -4.98 -19.75
C GLY A 369 26.51 -3.62 -20.43
N LEU A 370 27.57 -2.87 -20.16
CA LEU A 370 27.99 -1.75 -21.01
C LEU A 370 28.45 -2.35 -22.36
N ALA A 371 27.54 -2.39 -23.32
CA ALA A 371 27.91 -2.60 -24.71
C ALA A 371 28.67 -1.36 -25.20
N GLY A 372 29.98 -1.51 -25.36
CA GLY A 372 30.85 -0.46 -25.82
C GLY A 372 30.49 -0.02 -27.24
N ALA A 373 30.35 1.28 -27.40
CA ALA A 373 30.47 1.92 -28.69
C ALA A 373 31.95 1.96 -29.08
N ARG A 374 32.31 1.25 -30.15
CA ARG A 374 33.50 1.53 -30.98
C ARG A 374 33.03 1.60 -32.42
N GLY A 375 33.37 2.70 -33.07
CA GLY A 375 33.29 2.92 -34.50
C GLY A 375 32.74 4.26 -34.83
#